data_f01dce61b5fd4d2199a7e948a396f632
#
_entry.id   f01dce61b5fd4d2199a7e948a396f632
#
_cell.length_a   1.000
_cell.length_b   1.000
_cell.length_c   1.000
_cell.angle_alpha   90.00
_cell.angle_beta   90.00
_cell.angle_gamma   90.00
#
_symmetry.space_group_name_H-M   'P 1'
#
loop_
_entity.id
_entity.type
_entity.pdbx_description
1 polymer ?
#
loop_
_entity_poly.entity_id
_entity_poly.type
_entity_poly.pdbx_seq_one_letter_code
_entity_poly.pdbx_strand_id
1 'polypeptide(L)'
;MRNVFLTLILLSLCTLGMGQINLREGIVITLQGDTLHGDIDYRTDEMNAKNCLFRQDGTSDFTNFQPGEIKAYRFLENGRYYVSKHTPDGKLLFLEYVVRGQLNLYYVGSTIHNNIYYLEDEKGELIQFEEQNYTVSKVARRKNLYQAFAMTRESESTQKMLWRNDLTRDVATKAVVNYNHEVCPDGECEILEYRSKVMPKNDQTVHITMLAGFLHYGAGAGYYNFNGFKDLTYKNGWTTSVGIEAYMPKVYPGLYGEAYLSLYHIEDSGTEEFYFYDPETFQYVPYPIDYKAVMNDLALKAGFGYQFEKLRVQPRVHVGYAMNLDWESGEYNSEKMDIGASRLYHGYYAGAGVAYPLKKGAIVLDFTFHRSSHSDHVTSTRFRTVMQRFSYTLGYQF
;
A
#
# COMPACT_ATOMS: atom_id res chain seq x y z
N MET A 1 -28.60 -22.34 -3.16
CA MET A 1 -27.90 -22.07 -4.41
C MET A 1 -27.06 -20.77 -4.37
N ARG A 2 -27.60 -19.62 -3.89
CA ARG A 2 -26.87 -18.33 -3.81
C ARG A 2 -25.60 -18.41 -2.97
N ASN A 3 -25.62 -19.10 -1.82
CA ASN A 3 -24.44 -19.23 -0.94
C ASN A 3 -23.38 -20.18 -1.50
N VAL A 4 -23.77 -21.22 -2.26
CA VAL A 4 -22.84 -22.13 -2.93
C VAL A 4 -22.13 -21.43 -4.08
N PHE A 5 -22.82 -20.56 -4.80
CA PHE A 5 -22.23 -19.76 -5.89
C PHE A 5 -21.22 -18.74 -5.35
N LEU A 6 -21.52 -18.06 -4.23
CA LEU A 6 -20.58 -17.16 -3.55
C LEU A 6 -19.35 -17.92 -3.02
N THR A 7 -19.53 -19.10 -2.46
CA THR A 7 -18.41 -19.93 -1.95
C THR A 7 -17.53 -20.44 -3.11
N LEU A 8 -18.12 -20.80 -4.24
CA LEU A 8 -17.38 -21.17 -5.44
C LEU A 8 -16.60 -20.00 -6.05
N ILE A 9 -17.16 -18.80 -6.07
CA ILE A 9 -16.45 -17.58 -6.49
C ILE A 9 -15.29 -17.26 -5.53
N LEU A 10 -15.50 -17.35 -4.22
CA LEU A 10 -14.41 -17.15 -3.23
C LEU A 10 -13.32 -18.24 -3.37
N LEU A 11 -13.69 -19.50 -3.58
CA LEU A 11 -12.71 -20.57 -3.83
C LEU A 11 -11.96 -20.38 -5.15
N SER A 12 -12.62 -19.92 -6.22
CA SER A 12 -11.95 -19.64 -7.51
C SER A 12 -11.00 -18.44 -7.43
N LEU A 13 -11.30 -17.43 -6.57
CA LEU A 13 -10.39 -16.32 -6.28
C LEU A 13 -9.15 -16.78 -5.49
N CYS A 14 -9.30 -17.78 -4.61
CA CYS A 14 -8.16 -18.35 -3.88
C CYS A 14 -7.21 -19.17 -4.78
N THR A 15 -7.69 -19.78 -5.86
CA THR A 15 -6.84 -20.54 -6.79
C THR A 15 -6.06 -19.66 -7.78
N LEU A 16 -6.46 -18.40 -7.97
CA LEU A 16 -5.71 -17.41 -8.76
C LEU A 16 -4.52 -16.80 -8.00
N GLY A 17 -4.33 -17.15 -6.72
CA GLY A 17 -3.21 -16.73 -5.87
C GLY A 17 -1.87 -17.42 -6.18
N MET A 18 -1.63 -17.90 -7.40
CA MET A 18 -0.28 -18.23 -7.88
C MET A 18 0.54 -16.96 -7.91
N GLY A 19 1.37 -16.79 -6.89
CA GLY A 19 2.14 -15.59 -6.61
C GLY A 19 2.76 -14.99 -7.88
N GLN A 20 2.38 -13.78 -8.21
CA GLN A 20 3.06 -13.05 -9.27
C GLN A 20 4.52 -12.85 -8.85
N ILE A 21 5.43 -13.39 -9.64
CA ILE A 21 6.86 -13.37 -9.41
C ILE A 21 7.39 -12.10 -10.07
N ASN A 22 8.10 -11.26 -9.33
CA ASN A 22 8.75 -10.04 -9.84
C ASN A 22 10.15 -10.38 -10.36
N LEU A 23 10.21 -11.04 -11.51
CA LEU A 23 11.45 -11.53 -12.10
C LEU A 23 12.32 -10.39 -12.59
N ARG A 24 13.59 -10.43 -12.21
CA ARG A 24 14.64 -9.53 -12.69
C ARG A 24 15.86 -10.36 -13.08
N GLU A 25 16.49 -9.93 -14.15
CA GLU A 25 17.73 -10.54 -14.61
C GLU A 25 18.79 -10.54 -13.50
N GLY A 26 19.43 -11.70 -13.28
CA GLY A 26 20.38 -11.87 -12.22
C GLY A 26 21.30 -13.07 -12.42
N ILE A 27 22.21 -13.21 -11.47
CA ILE A 27 23.15 -14.33 -11.42
C ILE A 27 23.14 -14.96 -10.04
N VAL A 28 23.34 -16.25 -10.00
CA VAL A 28 23.57 -17.05 -8.80
C VAL A 28 24.99 -17.62 -8.84
N ILE A 29 25.70 -17.53 -7.72
CA ILE A 29 27.03 -18.09 -7.55
C ILE A 29 26.95 -19.33 -6.67
N THR A 30 27.21 -20.49 -7.24
CA THR A 30 27.14 -21.77 -6.54
C THR A 30 28.23 -21.90 -5.45
N LEU A 31 28.15 -22.91 -4.58
CA LEU A 31 29.19 -23.19 -3.59
C LEU A 31 30.52 -23.52 -4.24
N GLN A 32 30.54 -24.09 -5.43
CA GLN A 32 31.71 -24.42 -6.21
C GLN A 32 32.34 -23.18 -6.86
N GLY A 33 31.60 -22.07 -6.97
CA GLY A 33 32.04 -20.81 -7.58
C GLY A 33 31.57 -20.63 -9.01
N ASP A 34 30.74 -21.55 -9.54
CA ASP A 34 30.15 -21.41 -10.86
C ASP A 34 29.08 -20.31 -10.86
N THR A 35 28.98 -19.61 -11.98
CA THR A 35 27.98 -18.55 -12.17
C THR A 35 26.85 -19.05 -13.06
N LEU A 36 25.64 -19.05 -12.54
CA LEU A 36 24.42 -19.37 -13.27
C LEU A 36 23.70 -18.07 -13.62
N HIS A 37 23.30 -17.91 -14.90
CA HIS A 37 22.52 -16.78 -15.39
C HIS A 37 21.03 -17.12 -15.43
N GLY A 38 20.19 -16.12 -15.19
CA GLY A 38 18.73 -16.30 -15.20
C GLY A 38 17.97 -15.17 -14.54
N ASP A 39 16.75 -15.46 -14.16
CA ASP A 39 15.85 -14.54 -13.49
C ASP A 39 15.76 -14.83 -11.99
N ILE A 40 15.78 -13.79 -11.18
CA ILE A 40 15.61 -13.86 -9.73
C ILE A 40 14.34 -13.10 -9.34
N ASP A 41 13.52 -13.68 -8.46
CA ASP A 41 12.34 -13.00 -7.92
C ASP A 41 12.74 -11.90 -6.93
N TYR A 42 12.51 -10.64 -7.31
CA TYR A 42 12.85 -9.47 -6.51
C TYR A 42 11.76 -9.18 -5.49
N ARG A 43 12.07 -9.34 -4.23
CA ARG A 43 11.15 -9.19 -3.09
C ARG A 43 11.58 -8.05 -2.16
N THR A 44 10.91 -7.96 -1.00
CA THR A 44 11.35 -7.08 0.09
C THR A 44 12.76 -7.47 0.56
N ASP A 45 13.49 -6.53 1.14
CA ASP A 45 14.85 -6.78 1.65
C ASP A 45 14.87 -7.92 2.66
N GLU A 46 13.83 -8.02 3.51
CA GLU A 46 13.69 -9.11 4.48
C GLU A 46 13.49 -10.48 3.81
N MET A 47 12.70 -10.55 2.75
CA MET A 47 12.50 -11.81 2.01
C MET A 47 13.74 -12.20 1.20
N ASN A 48 14.41 -11.22 0.58
CA ASN A 48 15.67 -11.43 -0.13
C ASN A 48 16.79 -11.93 0.81
N ALA A 49 16.75 -11.55 2.09
CA ALA A 49 17.68 -12.06 3.07
C ALA A 49 17.41 -13.53 3.47
N LYS A 50 16.20 -14.03 3.28
CA LYS A 50 15.79 -15.39 3.69
C LYS A 50 15.89 -16.42 2.58
N ASN A 51 15.62 -16.05 1.33
CA ASN A 51 15.65 -16.97 0.18
C ASN A 51 15.92 -16.26 -1.14
N CYS A 52 16.34 -17.04 -2.15
CA CYS A 52 16.54 -16.62 -3.51
C CYS A 52 15.75 -17.55 -4.45
N LEU A 53 14.61 -17.10 -4.96
CA LEU A 53 13.86 -17.84 -5.97
C LEU A 53 14.45 -17.52 -7.35
N PHE A 54 15.08 -18.51 -7.98
CA PHE A 54 15.84 -18.40 -9.21
C PHE A 54 15.27 -19.30 -10.32
N ARG A 55 15.24 -18.78 -11.52
CA ARG A 55 14.95 -19.55 -12.74
C ARG A 55 16.13 -19.41 -13.68
N GLN A 56 16.81 -20.50 -13.95
CA GLN A 56 17.96 -20.51 -14.86
C GLN A 56 17.53 -20.28 -16.30
N ASP A 57 18.36 -19.58 -17.06
CA ASP A 57 18.13 -19.36 -18.49
C ASP A 57 17.91 -20.68 -19.25
N GLY A 58 16.91 -20.70 -20.13
CA GLY A 58 16.55 -21.88 -20.90
C GLY A 58 15.71 -22.92 -20.16
N THR A 59 15.32 -22.66 -18.89
CA THR A 59 14.44 -23.55 -18.11
C THR A 59 13.12 -22.86 -17.77
N SER A 60 12.08 -23.68 -17.51
CA SER A 60 10.80 -23.19 -16.97
C SER A 60 10.71 -23.29 -15.46
N ASP A 61 11.59 -24.06 -14.84
CA ASP A 61 11.52 -24.45 -13.45
C ASP A 61 12.21 -23.45 -12.52
N PHE A 62 11.61 -23.24 -11.37
CA PHE A 62 12.14 -22.39 -10.34
C PHE A 62 12.83 -23.22 -9.26
N THR A 63 14.03 -22.77 -8.86
CA THR A 63 14.75 -23.29 -7.71
C THR A 63 14.71 -22.24 -6.60
N ASN A 64 14.33 -22.64 -5.39
CA ASN A 64 14.32 -21.75 -4.23
C ASN A 64 15.52 -22.03 -3.34
N PHE A 65 16.59 -21.26 -3.49
CA PHE A 65 17.81 -21.41 -2.71
C PHE A 65 17.67 -20.77 -1.33
N GLN A 66 18.08 -21.54 -0.31
CA GLN A 66 18.23 -21.05 1.06
C GLN A 66 19.66 -20.55 1.29
N PRO A 67 19.89 -19.66 2.29
CA PRO A 67 21.24 -19.32 2.71
C PRO A 67 22.06 -20.57 3.05
N GLY A 68 23.29 -20.66 2.53
CA GLY A 68 24.15 -21.82 2.67
C GLY A 68 24.12 -22.82 1.51
N GLU A 69 23.07 -22.82 0.68
CA GLU A 69 22.99 -23.66 -0.53
C GLU A 69 23.72 -23.04 -1.73
N ILE A 70 23.86 -21.71 -1.73
CA ILE A 70 24.65 -20.94 -2.69
C ILE A 70 25.54 -19.95 -1.95
N LYS A 71 26.66 -19.55 -2.58
CA LYS A 71 27.56 -18.53 -2.02
C LYS A 71 26.88 -17.16 -2.03
N ALA A 72 26.25 -16.81 -3.17
CA ALA A 72 25.75 -15.48 -3.39
C ALA A 72 24.77 -15.42 -4.57
N TYR A 73 24.04 -14.30 -4.66
CA TYR A 73 23.30 -13.95 -5.86
C TYR A 73 23.29 -12.43 -6.09
N ARG A 74 23.06 -11.99 -7.33
CA ARG A 74 23.11 -10.58 -7.69
C ARG A 74 22.05 -10.24 -8.72
N PHE A 75 21.35 -9.13 -8.51
CA PHE A 75 20.50 -8.51 -9.52
C PHE A 75 21.35 -7.64 -10.45
N LEU A 76 21.25 -7.85 -11.76
CA LEU A 76 22.08 -7.12 -12.72
C LEU A 76 21.61 -5.69 -12.93
N GLU A 77 20.28 -5.47 -12.92
CA GLU A 77 19.66 -4.16 -13.15
C GLU A 77 20.10 -3.10 -12.12
N ASN A 78 20.04 -3.43 -10.84
CA ASN A 78 20.33 -2.49 -9.75
C ASN A 78 21.65 -2.76 -9.04
N GLY A 79 22.36 -3.81 -9.44
CA GLY A 79 23.66 -4.19 -8.90
C GLY A 79 23.65 -4.72 -7.47
N ARG A 80 22.46 -4.90 -6.83
CA ARG A 80 22.36 -5.42 -5.46
C ARG A 80 22.92 -6.83 -5.40
N TYR A 81 23.81 -7.06 -4.47
CA TYR A 81 24.57 -8.29 -4.30
C TYR A 81 24.33 -8.86 -2.90
N TYR A 82 23.92 -10.10 -2.82
CA TYR A 82 23.59 -10.80 -1.59
C TYR A 82 24.53 -11.97 -1.39
N VAL A 83 25.10 -12.10 -0.20
CA VAL A 83 26.06 -13.18 0.16
C VAL A 83 25.55 -13.98 1.35
N SER A 84 25.72 -15.29 1.29
CA SER A 84 25.36 -16.19 2.38
C SER A 84 26.34 -16.05 3.54
N LYS A 85 25.87 -15.65 4.73
CA LYS A 85 26.68 -15.39 5.91
C LYS A 85 26.00 -15.84 7.20
N HIS A 86 26.80 -16.36 8.13
CA HIS A 86 26.39 -16.53 9.52
C HIS A 86 26.40 -15.18 10.22
N THR A 87 25.30 -14.81 10.85
CA THR A 87 25.18 -13.60 11.68
C THR A 87 25.66 -13.86 13.11
N PRO A 88 26.02 -12.81 13.88
CA PRO A 88 26.48 -12.97 15.27
C PRO A 88 25.45 -13.64 16.19
N ASP A 89 24.16 -13.57 15.88
CA ASP A 89 23.07 -14.24 16.60
C ASP A 89 22.85 -15.70 16.14
N GLY A 90 23.75 -16.24 15.30
CA GLY A 90 23.76 -17.64 14.85
C GLY A 90 22.80 -17.97 13.70
N LYS A 91 22.13 -16.99 13.12
CA LYS A 91 21.31 -17.22 11.93
C LYS A 91 22.14 -17.28 10.67
N LEU A 92 21.68 -18.00 9.67
CA LEU A 92 22.27 -18.00 8.34
C LEU A 92 21.34 -17.20 7.43
N LEU A 93 21.84 -16.11 6.83
CA LEU A 93 21.11 -15.19 5.99
C LEU A 93 21.86 -14.83 4.72
N PHE A 94 21.14 -14.37 3.70
CA PHE A 94 21.70 -13.63 2.60
C PHE A 94 21.82 -12.15 3.01
N LEU A 95 23.02 -11.70 3.35
CA LEU A 95 23.27 -10.30 3.67
C LEU A 95 23.54 -9.52 2.38
N GLU A 96 22.89 -8.38 2.19
CA GLU A 96 23.21 -7.50 1.08
C GLU A 96 24.62 -6.91 1.27
N TYR A 97 25.53 -7.20 0.38
CA TYR A 97 26.88 -6.67 0.38
C TYR A 97 26.86 -5.25 -0.21
N VAL A 98 27.14 -4.26 0.61
CA VAL A 98 27.03 -2.84 0.23
C VAL A 98 28.38 -2.24 -0.13
N VAL A 99 29.39 -2.44 0.73
CA VAL A 99 30.75 -1.95 0.52
C VAL A 99 31.74 -3.07 0.78
N ARG A 100 32.65 -3.29 -0.16
CA ARG A 100 33.80 -4.15 -0.02
C ARG A 100 35.07 -3.30 0.15
N GLY A 101 35.93 -3.68 1.10
CA GLY A 101 37.20 -3.02 1.38
C GLY A 101 37.90 -3.74 2.52
N GLN A 102 38.79 -3.06 3.22
CA GLN A 102 39.37 -3.54 4.47
C GLN A 102 38.29 -3.76 5.54
N LEU A 103 37.31 -2.85 5.58
CA LEU A 103 36.06 -3.01 6.33
C LEU A 103 34.92 -3.23 5.35
N ASN A 104 34.24 -4.35 5.48
CA ASN A 104 33.08 -4.68 4.67
C ASN A 104 31.78 -4.23 5.35
N LEU A 105 30.82 -3.74 4.57
CA LEU A 105 29.49 -3.39 5.04
C LEU A 105 28.44 -4.29 4.42
N TYR A 106 27.63 -4.89 5.27
CA TYR A 106 26.43 -5.63 4.85
C TYR A 106 25.17 -5.00 5.46
N TYR A 107 24.03 -5.29 4.85
CA TYR A 107 22.76 -4.71 5.21
C TYR A 107 21.62 -5.74 5.11
N VAL A 108 20.66 -5.64 6.03
CA VAL A 108 19.35 -6.31 5.97
C VAL A 108 18.29 -5.27 6.29
N GLY A 109 17.47 -4.93 5.28
CA GLY A 109 16.33 -4.04 5.47
C GLY A 109 15.16 -4.75 6.12
N SER A 110 14.38 -4.03 6.91
CA SER A 110 13.13 -4.48 7.50
C SER A 110 12.01 -3.49 7.24
N THR A 111 10.80 -4.00 7.02
CA THR A 111 9.60 -3.18 6.85
C THR A 111 8.90 -2.87 8.17
N ILE A 112 9.19 -3.66 9.22
CA ILE A 112 8.47 -3.59 10.51
C ILE A 112 9.42 -3.22 11.65
N HIS A 113 10.71 -3.61 11.54
CA HIS A 113 11.74 -3.40 12.54
C HIS A 113 12.80 -2.43 12.05
N ASN A 114 13.76 -2.09 12.90
CA ASN A 114 14.92 -1.30 12.50
C ASN A 114 15.74 -2.05 11.45
N ASN A 115 16.32 -1.31 10.52
CA ASN A 115 17.31 -1.86 9.59
C ASN A 115 18.56 -2.32 10.35
N ILE A 116 19.14 -3.42 9.90
CA ILE A 116 20.30 -4.04 10.55
C ILE A 116 21.50 -3.89 9.61
N TYR A 117 22.61 -3.48 10.19
CA TYR A 117 23.92 -3.36 9.52
C TYR A 117 24.89 -4.33 10.14
N TYR A 118 25.80 -4.86 9.31
CA TYR A 118 26.88 -5.71 9.76
C TYR A 118 28.20 -5.16 9.22
N LEU A 119 29.22 -5.09 10.08
CA LEU A 119 30.57 -4.79 9.68
C LEU A 119 31.42 -6.03 9.84
N GLU A 120 32.29 -6.28 8.88
CA GLU A 120 33.26 -7.39 8.91
C GLU A 120 34.63 -6.84 8.61
N ASP A 121 35.59 -7.15 9.50
CA ASP A 121 36.98 -6.79 9.34
C ASP A 121 37.74 -7.80 8.46
N GLU A 122 39.02 -7.54 8.22
CA GLU A 122 39.89 -8.43 7.45
C GLU A 122 40.11 -9.81 8.09
N LYS A 123 39.86 -9.95 9.39
CA LYS A 123 39.95 -11.22 10.12
C LYS A 123 38.66 -12.04 10.02
N GLY A 124 37.59 -11.46 9.41
CA GLY A 124 36.29 -12.07 9.32
C GLY A 124 35.44 -11.93 10.59
N GLU A 125 35.82 -11.02 11.52
CA GLU A 125 34.99 -10.71 12.66
C GLU A 125 33.78 -9.93 12.20
N LEU A 126 32.59 -10.50 12.38
CA LEU A 126 31.30 -9.90 11.97
C LEU A 126 30.59 -9.36 13.20
N ILE A 127 30.32 -8.06 13.22
CA ILE A 127 29.50 -7.40 14.26
C ILE A 127 28.19 -6.91 13.70
N GLN A 128 27.20 -6.72 14.58
CA GLN A 128 25.88 -6.22 14.24
C GLN A 128 25.57 -4.91 14.96
N PHE A 129 24.92 -3.97 14.26
CA PHE A 129 24.34 -2.78 14.86
C PHE A 129 23.07 -2.38 14.11
N GLU A 130 22.17 -1.65 14.78
CA GLU A 130 20.84 -1.34 14.29
C GLU A 130 20.69 0.14 13.94
N GLU A 131 19.79 0.43 13.01
CA GLU A 131 19.40 1.80 12.68
C GLU A 131 18.86 2.52 13.92
N GLN A 132 19.36 3.73 14.17
CA GLN A 132 18.88 4.60 15.25
C GLN A 132 18.97 6.06 14.83
N ASN A 133 17.96 6.83 15.18
CA ASN A 133 17.88 8.25 14.92
C ASN A 133 18.25 9.11 16.15
N TYR A 134 18.33 10.43 15.99
CA TYR A 134 18.68 11.38 17.06
C TYR A 134 17.70 11.42 18.23
N THR A 135 16.47 10.93 18.06
CA THR A 135 15.48 10.89 19.15
C THR A 135 15.83 9.88 20.22
N VAL A 136 16.69 8.92 19.93
CA VAL A 136 17.18 7.93 20.88
C VAL A 136 18.18 8.57 21.84
N SER A 137 18.14 8.18 23.12
CA SER A 137 19.07 8.70 24.12
C SER A 137 20.54 8.50 23.71
N LYS A 138 21.41 9.45 24.04
CA LYS A 138 22.85 9.37 23.75
C LYS A 138 23.50 8.09 24.30
N VAL A 139 23.03 7.60 25.44
CA VAL A 139 23.56 6.37 26.06
C VAL A 139 23.17 5.15 25.25
N ALA A 140 21.89 5.03 24.85
CA ALA A 140 21.41 3.92 24.05
C ALA A 140 22.10 3.89 22.67
N ARG A 141 22.24 5.06 22.04
CA ARG A 141 22.95 5.21 20.77
C ARG A 141 24.42 4.79 20.86
N ARG A 142 25.14 5.23 21.91
CA ARG A 142 26.53 4.86 22.15
C ARG A 142 26.67 3.34 22.35
N LYS A 143 25.75 2.72 23.10
CA LYS A 143 25.74 1.29 23.32
C LYS A 143 25.56 0.50 22.00
N ASN A 144 24.65 0.93 21.15
CA ASN A 144 24.41 0.30 19.85
C ASN A 144 25.64 0.41 18.92
N LEU A 145 26.32 1.56 18.92
CA LEU A 145 27.48 1.81 18.04
C LEU A 145 28.83 1.40 18.64
N TYR A 146 28.85 0.86 19.86
CA TYR A 146 30.10 0.58 20.57
C TYR A 146 31.07 -0.32 19.77
N GLN A 147 30.56 -1.41 19.23
CA GLN A 147 31.37 -2.33 18.44
C GLN A 147 31.83 -1.72 17.10
N ALA A 148 30.92 -0.96 16.45
CA ALA A 148 31.26 -0.24 15.23
C ALA A 148 32.35 0.81 15.48
N PHE A 149 32.34 1.50 16.62
CA PHE A 149 33.43 2.40 17.00
C PHE A 149 34.73 1.67 17.28
N ALA A 150 34.69 0.47 17.85
CA ALA A 150 35.91 -0.33 18.06
C ALA A 150 36.55 -0.74 16.73
N MET A 151 35.73 -1.14 15.74
CA MET A 151 36.22 -1.50 14.40
C MET A 151 36.72 -0.30 13.59
N THR A 152 36.15 0.89 13.82
CA THR A 152 36.51 2.13 13.11
C THR A 152 37.45 3.05 13.90
N ARG A 153 38.15 2.54 14.91
CA ARG A 153 38.98 3.37 15.81
C ARG A 153 40.10 4.13 15.10
N GLU A 154 40.56 3.66 13.95
CA GLU A 154 41.63 4.27 13.16
C GLU A 154 41.17 5.47 12.32
N SER A 155 39.85 5.73 12.26
CA SER A 155 39.26 6.86 11.55
C SER A 155 38.31 7.67 12.46
N GLU A 156 38.84 8.79 12.99
CA GLU A 156 38.05 9.72 13.82
C GLU A 156 36.92 10.34 13.01
N SER A 157 37.15 10.60 11.73
CA SER A 157 36.13 11.18 10.83
C SER A 157 34.95 10.26 10.64
N THR A 158 35.19 8.95 10.44
CA THR A 158 34.16 7.91 10.36
C THR A 158 33.36 7.79 11.65
N GLN A 159 34.04 7.78 12.80
CA GLN A 159 33.35 7.75 14.10
C GLN A 159 32.46 9.00 14.30
N LYS A 160 32.94 10.17 13.93
CA LYS A 160 32.15 11.42 13.97
C LYS A 160 30.93 11.34 13.04
N MET A 161 31.09 10.75 11.85
CA MET A 161 30.00 10.58 10.89
C MET A 161 28.90 9.67 11.44
N LEU A 162 29.25 8.50 11.97
CA LEU A 162 28.32 7.57 12.61
C LEU A 162 27.64 8.14 13.85
N TRP A 163 28.34 9.01 14.58
CA TRP A 163 27.83 9.60 15.82
C TRP A 163 26.89 10.77 15.57
N ARG A 164 27.18 11.65 14.61
CA ARG A 164 26.49 12.92 14.40
C ARG A 164 25.27 12.82 13.50
N ASN A 165 25.19 11.81 12.64
CA ASN A 165 24.10 11.64 11.69
C ASN A 165 23.15 10.54 12.14
N ASP A 166 21.88 10.63 11.73
CA ASP A 166 20.97 9.49 11.86
C ASP A 166 21.52 8.33 11.06
N LEU A 167 21.55 7.15 11.66
CA LEU A 167 22.11 5.98 11.02
C LEU A 167 21.14 5.47 9.96
N THR A 168 21.38 5.89 8.74
CA THR A 168 20.69 5.43 7.54
C THR A 168 21.65 4.60 6.70
N ARG A 169 21.12 3.89 5.72
CA ARG A 169 21.96 3.13 4.76
C ARG A 169 23.01 4.01 4.08
N ASP A 170 22.63 5.21 3.66
CA ASP A 170 23.53 6.16 2.99
C ASP A 170 24.66 6.63 3.93
N VAL A 171 24.33 6.93 5.19
CA VAL A 171 25.31 7.33 6.21
C VAL A 171 26.27 6.17 6.52
N ALA A 172 25.76 4.95 6.71
CA ALA A 172 26.59 3.77 6.95
C ALA A 172 27.52 3.48 5.77
N THR A 173 26.99 3.56 4.54
CA THR A 173 27.79 3.39 3.31
C THR A 173 28.92 4.41 3.23
N LYS A 174 28.61 5.70 3.36
CA LYS A 174 29.60 6.78 3.32
C LYS A 174 30.65 6.65 4.42
N ALA A 175 30.22 6.26 5.62
CA ALA A 175 31.12 6.07 6.74
C ALA A 175 32.15 4.96 6.47
N VAL A 176 31.70 3.81 5.94
CA VAL A 176 32.60 2.68 5.65
C VAL A 176 33.49 2.95 4.43
N VAL A 177 32.98 3.61 3.41
CA VAL A 177 33.80 4.07 2.27
C VAL A 177 34.89 5.04 2.73
N ASN A 178 34.52 6.03 3.59
CA ASN A 178 35.47 6.96 4.17
C ASN A 178 36.56 6.25 5.00
N TYR A 179 36.15 5.28 5.85
CA TYR A 179 37.09 4.47 6.61
C TYR A 179 38.07 3.77 5.70
N ASN A 180 37.58 3.06 4.70
CA ASN A 180 38.44 2.30 3.77
C ASN A 180 39.43 3.21 3.01
N HIS A 181 39.02 4.45 2.69
CA HIS A 181 39.95 5.42 2.07
C HIS A 181 41.02 5.94 3.03
N GLU A 182 40.67 6.21 4.31
CA GLU A 182 41.60 6.74 5.31
C GLU A 182 42.62 5.70 5.79
N VAL A 183 42.18 4.44 5.91
CA VAL A 183 43.01 3.35 6.45
C VAL A 183 43.85 2.67 5.36
N CYS A 184 43.49 2.88 4.09
CA CYS A 184 44.20 2.29 2.98
C CYS A 184 45.59 2.96 2.79
N PRO A 185 46.67 2.27 3.00
CA PRO A 185 48.01 2.81 2.73
C PRO A 185 48.18 2.96 1.21
N ASP A 186 48.66 4.11 0.78
CA ASP A 186 49.09 4.41 -0.58
C ASP A 186 48.02 4.34 -1.69
N GLY A 187 46.73 4.25 -1.34
CA GLY A 187 45.61 4.25 -2.31
C GLY A 187 45.51 2.96 -3.15
N GLU A 188 46.18 1.88 -2.78
CA GLU A 188 46.18 0.60 -3.52
C GLU A 188 45.01 -0.33 -3.17
N CYS A 189 44.12 0.05 -2.22
CA CYS A 189 43.01 -0.81 -1.83
C CYS A 189 41.87 -0.72 -2.82
N GLU A 190 41.36 -1.85 -3.27
CA GLU A 190 40.13 -1.91 -4.07
C GLU A 190 38.90 -1.69 -3.18
N ILE A 191 38.27 -0.54 -3.32
CA ILE A 191 36.99 -0.23 -2.64
C ILE A 191 35.86 -0.35 -3.66
N LEU A 192 34.97 -1.32 -3.47
CA LEU A 192 33.83 -1.58 -4.35
C LEU A 192 32.51 -1.28 -3.64
N GLU A 193 31.74 -0.40 -4.23
CA GLU A 193 30.34 -0.24 -3.88
C GLU A 193 29.48 -1.08 -4.84
N TYR A 194 28.78 -2.09 -4.31
CA TYR A 194 27.90 -2.97 -5.11
C TYR A 194 26.56 -2.34 -5.46
N ARG A 195 26.31 -1.12 -5.03
CA ARG A 195 25.13 -0.37 -5.39
C ARG A 195 25.37 0.38 -6.69
N SER A 196 24.49 0.20 -7.68
CA SER A 196 24.46 1.08 -8.84
C SER A 196 24.22 2.52 -8.37
N LYS A 197 25.04 3.46 -8.89
CA LYS A 197 24.80 4.92 -8.72
C LYS A 197 23.47 5.36 -9.31
N VAL A 198 22.91 4.57 -10.22
CA VAL A 198 21.53 4.71 -10.67
C VAL A 198 20.68 4.13 -9.53
N MET A 199 20.17 5.01 -8.67
CA MET A 199 19.09 4.66 -7.78
C MET A 199 18.05 3.90 -8.62
N PRO A 200 17.61 2.68 -8.25
CA PRO A 200 16.43 2.14 -8.89
C PRO A 200 15.37 3.23 -8.75
N LYS A 201 14.76 3.61 -9.87
CA LYS A 201 13.56 4.44 -9.89
C LYS A 201 12.73 3.94 -8.73
N ASN A 202 12.39 4.84 -7.81
CA ASN A 202 11.70 4.50 -6.58
C ASN A 202 10.63 3.46 -6.92
N ASP A 203 10.82 2.19 -6.49
CA ASP A 203 9.92 1.08 -6.88
C ASP A 203 8.51 1.24 -6.29
N GLN A 204 8.31 2.30 -5.51
CA GLN A 204 7.00 2.79 -5.11
C GLN A 204 6.59 3.87 -6.11
N THR A 205 5.70 3.51 -7.01
CA THR A 205 5.07 4.47 -7.92
C THR A 205 3.83 5.01 -7.24
N VAL A 206 3.77 6.32 -7.10
CA VAL A 206 2.58 7.01 -6.60
C VAL A 206 1.90 7.65 -7.79
N HIS A 207 0.65 7.31 -8.01
CA HIS A 207 -0.19 7.86 -9.05
C HIS A 207 -1.28 8.75 -8.46
N ILE A 208 -1.57 9.85 -9.12
CA ILE A 208 -2.76 10.66 -8.87
C ILE A 208 -3.83 10.18 -9.84
N THR A 209 -5.00 9.82 -9.34
CA THR A 209 -6.12 9.33 -10.15
C THR A 209 -7.30 10.26 -10.00
N MET A 210 -7.88 10.68 -11.13
CA MET A 210 -9.09 11.48 -11.19
C MET A 210 -10.18 10.71 -11.92
N LEU A 211 -11.34 10.57 -11.30
CA LEU A 211 -12.49 9.81 -11.80
C LEU A 211 -13.74 10.70 -11.79
N ALA A 212 -14.59 10.54 -12.79
CA ALA A 212 -15.92 11.15 -12.83
C ALA A 212 -16.91 10.21 -13.49
N GLY A 213 -18.18 10.26 -13.10
CA GLY A 213 -19.17 9.36 -13.69
C GLY A 213 -20.54 9.42 -13.03
N PHE A 214 -21.31 8.38 -13.30
CA PHE A 214 -22.69 8.22 -12.85
C PHE A 214 -22.76 7.54 -11.48
N LEU A 215 -23.80 7.92 -10.73
CA LEU A 215 -24.12 7.39 -9.42
C LEU A 215 -25.55 6.87 -9.43
N HIS A 216 -25.71 5.64 -8.94
CA HIS A 216 -27.02 5.08 -8.58
C HIS A 216 -27.05 4.92 -7.06
N TYR A 217 -27.86 5.75 -6.41
CA TYR A 217 -27.88 5.89 -4.96
C TYR A 217 -29.19 5.39 -4.38
N GLY A 218 -29.11 4.63 -3.31
CA GLY A 218 -30.25 4.19 -2.53
C GLY A 218 -30.08 4.50 -1.05
N ALA A 219 -31.10 5.10 -0.45
CA ALA A 219 -31.17 5.36 0.97
C ALA A 219 -32.38 4.65 1.61
N GLY A 220 -32.20 4.19 2.83
CA GLY A 220 -33.27 3.59 3.61
C GLY A 220 -32.99 3.74 5.11
N ALA A 221 -34.06 3.92 5.87
CA ALA A 221 -34.00 4.07 7.30
C ALA A 221 -34.90 3.02 8.00
N GLY A 222 -34.48 2.52 9.15
CA GLY A 222 -35.24 1.51 9.88
C GLY A 222 -34.84 1.38 11.34
N TYR A 223 -35.74 0.81 12.13
CA TYR A 223 -35.47 0.50 13.54
C TYR A 223 -34.61 -0.77 13.67
N TYR A 224 -33.69 -0.78 14.61
CA TYR A 224 -32.69 -1.83 14.79
C TYR A 224 -33.26 -3.25 15.02
N ASN A 225 -34.51 -3.36 15.44
CA ASN A 225 -35.16 -4.64 15.81
C ASN A 225 -36.11 -5.21 14.75
N PHE A 226 -36.20 -4.62 13.56
CA PHE A 226 -37.03 -5.16 12.49
C PHE A 226 -36.18 -5.75 11.36
N ASN A 227 -36.39 -7.03 11.08
CA ASN A 227 -35.83 -7.74 9.92
C ASN A 227 -36.40 -7.17 8.61
N GLY A 228 -35.79 -6.16 8.09
CA GLY A 228 -36.08 -5.62 6.76
C GLY A 228 -35.97 -4.11 6.73
N PHE A 229 -34.93 -3.61 6.04
CA PHE A 229 -34.99 -2.27 5.49
C PHE A 229 -36.09 -2.32 4.42
N LYS A 230 -37.23 -1.70 4.67
CA LYS A 230 -38.27 -1.53 3.68
C LYS A 230 -37.71 -0.64 2.58
N ASP A 231 -37.71 -1.18 1.37
CA ASP A 231 -37.53 -0.55 0.07
C ASP A 231 -36.57 0.66 0.03
N LEU A 232 -35.29 0.35 -0.29
CA LEU A 232 -34.33 1.38 -0.69
C LEU A 232 -34.85 2.05 -1.94
N THR A 233 -35.22 3.33 -1.84
CA THR A 233 -35.58 4.14 -3.01
C THR A 233 -34.24 4.52 -3.70
N TYR A 234 -34.11 4.13 -4.97
CA TYR A 234 -32.91 4.43 -5.75
C TYR A 234 -33.11 5.67 -6.61
N LYS A 235 -32.13 6.56 -6.56
CA LYS A 235 -32.05 7.79 -7.36
C LYS A 235 -30.75 7.82 -8.13
N ASN A 236 -30.70 8.61 -9.18
CA ASN A 236 -29.51 8.78 -10.00
C ASN A 236 -28.84 10.12 -9.71
N GLY A 237 -27.54 10.16 -9.86
CA GLY A 237 -26.73 11.34 -9.66
C GLY A 237 -25.42 11.26 -10.42
N TRP A 238 -24.48 12.11 -10.04
CA TRP A 238 -23.13 12.07 -10.54
C TRP A 238 -22.13 12.06 -9.39
N THR A 239 -20.91 11.60 -9.70
CA THR A 239 -19.81 11.56 -8.76
C THR A 239 -18.51 11.98 -9.42
N THR A 240 -17.66 12.62 -8.65
CA THR A 240 -16.28 12.88 -9.03
C THR A 240 -15.35 12.53 -7.88
N SER A 241 -14.16 12.05 -8.20
CA SER A 241 -13.18 11.63 -7.20
C SER A 241 -11.77 12.04 -7.62
N VAL A 242 -10.99 12.41 -6.65
CA VAL A 242 -9.55 12.58 -6.80
C VAL A 242 -8.86 11.76 -5.71
N GLY A 243 -7.81 11.05 -6.08
CA GLY A 243 -7.13 10.18 -5.13
C GLY A 243 -5.69 9.92 -5.46
N ILE A 244 -5.05 9.23 -4.55
CA ILE A 244 -3.66 8.79 -4.65
C ILE A 244 -3.66 7.27 -4.56
N GLU A 245 -2.94 6.64 -5.47
CA GLU A 245 -2.67 5.21 -5.47
C GLU A 245 -1.17 4.99 -5.34
N ALA A 246 -0.75 4.28 -4.29
CA ALA A 246 0.64 3.95 -4.01
C ALA A 246 0.89 2.46 -4.29
N TYR A 247 1.56 2.17 -5.38
CA TYR A 247 1.90 0.79 -5.77
C TYR A 247 3.07 0.26 -4.96
N MET A 248 2.96 -0.98 -4.53
CA MET A 248 3.92 -1.66 -3.65
C MET A 248 4.51 -2.92 -4.31
N PRO A 249 5.21 -2.80 -5.45
CA PRO A 249 5.67 -3.95 -6.22
C PRO A 249 6.67 -4.85 -5.47
N LYS A 250 7.37 -4.32 -4.48
CA LYS A 250 8.28 -5.09 -3.61
C LYS A 250 7.54 -6.00 -2.63
N VAL A 251 6.33 -5.62 -2.23
CA VAL A 251 5.48 -6.44 -1.37
C VAL A 251 4.78 -7.49 -2.21
N TYR A 252 4.07 -7.02 -3.24
CA TYR A 252 3.40 -7.86 -4.23
C TYR A 252 3.18 -7.06 -5.51
N PRO A 253 3.61 -7.54 -6.70
CA PRO A 253 3.39 -6.86 -7.97
C PRO A 253 1.90 -6.64 -8.23
N GLY A 254 1.53 -5.41 -8.57
CA GLY A 254 0.14 -5.01 -8.77
C GLY A 254 -0.65 -4.65 -7.51
N LEU A 255 -0.10 -4.88 -6.31
CA LEU A 255 -0.71 -4.42 -5.07
C LEU A 255 -0.55 -2.91 -4.91
N TYR A 256 -1.61 -2.21 -4.57
CA TYR A 256 -1.57 -0.79 -4.25
C TYR A 256 -2.43 -0.44 -3.03
N GLY A 257 -2.01 0.58 -2.30
CA GLY A 257 -2.83 1.28 -1.31
C GLY A 257 -3.49 2.47 -1.98
N GLU A 258 -4.71 2.81 -1.59
CA GLU A 258 -5.45 3.92 -2.17
C GLU A 258 -6.07 4.84 -1.11
N ALA A 259 -6.14 6.13 -1.43
CA ALA A 259 -6.89 7.11 -0.68
C ALA A 259 -7.60 8.06 -1.66
N TYR A 260 -8.92 8.21 -1.54
CA TYR A 260 -9.75 9.02 -2.42
C TYR A 260 -10.61 9.99 -1.64
N LEU A 261 -10.73 11.20 -2.17
CA LEU A 261 -11.77 12.17 -1.84
C LEU A 261 -12.81 12.12 -2.96
N SER A 262 -14.06 11.78 -2.62
CA SER A 262 -15.15 11.61 -3.58
C SER A 262 -16.31 12.52 -3.23
N LEU A 263 -16.83 13.26 -4.21
CA LEU A 263 -18.03 14.04 -4.11
C LEU A 263 -19.17 13.28 -4.84
N TYR A 264 -20.28 13.13 -4.16
CA TYR A 264 -21.52 12.58 -4.70
C TYR A 264 -22.58 13.68 -4.71
N HIS A 265 -23.33 13.77 -5.79
CA HIS A 265 -24.38 14.75 -5.97
C HIS A 265 -25.63 14.06 -6.52
N ILE A 266 -26.75 14.26 -5.86
CA ILE A 266 -28.02 13.64 -6.17
C ILE A 266 -29.09 14.70 -6.13
N GLU A 267 -29.87 14.79 -7.20
CA GLU A 267 -31.09 15.62 -7.25
C GLU A 267 -32.32 14.71 -7.25
N ASP A 268 -33.29 15.04 -6.44
CA ASP A 268 -34.57 14.36 -6.38
C ASP A 268 -35.70 15.37 -6.36
N SER A 269 -36.80 15.06 -7.03
CA SER A 269 -37.99 15.89 -7.02
C SER A 269 -39.22 15.02 -7.24
N GLY A 270 -40.29 15.39 -6.64
CA GLY A 270 -41.55 14.66 -6.74
C GLY A 270 -42.65 15.32 -5.94
N THR A 271 -43.76 14.63 -5.88
CA THR A 271 -44.92 15.01 -5.03
C THR A 271 -45.10 13.87 -4.03
N GLU A 272 -45.06 14.18 -2.75
CA GLU A 272 -45.34 13.22 -1.66
C GLU A 272 -46.69 13.59 -1.01
N GLU A 273 -47.48 12.58 -0.67
CA GLU A 273 -48.72 12.76 0.07
C GLU A 273 -48.44 12.70 1.57
N PHE A 274 -48.61 13.85 2.24
CA PHE A 274 -48.62 13.94 3.69
C PHE A 274 -50.03 13.89 4.21
N TYR A 275 -50.26 13.11 5.25
CA TYR A 275 -51.56 12.97 5.86
C TYR A 275 -51.66 13.89 7.07
N PHE A 276 -52.48 14.92 6.97
CA PHE A 276 -52.79 15.82 8.08
C PHE A 276 -54.12 15.45 8.72
N TYR A 277 -54.16 15.50 10.04
CA TYR A 277 -55.40 15.27 10.80
C TYR A 277 -56.30 16.47 10.65
N ASP A 278 -57.47 16.26 10.07
CA ASP A 278 -58.54 17.27 9.95
C ASP A 278 -59.44 17.19 11.20
N PRO A 279 -59.44 18.22 12.05
CA PRO A 279 -60.25 18.21 13.26
C PRO A 279 -61.77 18.35 13.01
N GLU A 280 -62.18 18.78 11.83
CA GLU A 280 -63.63 18.92 11.48
C GLU A 280 -64.23 17.58 11.04
N THR A 281 -63.47 16.81 10.28
CA THR A 281 -63.92 15.50 9.77
C THR A 281 -63.43 14.31 10.62
N PHE A 282 -62.56 14.52 11.59
CA PHE A 282 -61.91 13.48 12.39
C PHE A 282 -61.16 12.44 11.54
N GLN A 283 -60.68 12.82 10.36
CA GLN A 283 -59.99 11.95 9.44
C GLN A 283 -58.61 12.50 9.08
N TYR A 284 -57.73 11.62 8.65
CA TYR A 284 -56.47 12.02 8.04
C TYR A 284 -56.69 12.27 6.56
N VAL A 285 -56.49 13.50 6.12
CA VAL A 285 -56.65 13.92 4.73
C VAL A 285 -55.31 14.02 4.06
N PRO A 286 -55.10 13.39 2.88
CA PRO A 286 -53.88 13.52 2.12
C PRO A 286 -53.72 14.94 1.58
N TYR A 287 -52.52 15.48 1.78
CA TYR A 287 -52.11 16.78 1.24
C TYR A 287 -50.86 16.59 0.39
N PRO A 288 -50.94 16.82 -0.94
CA PRO A 288 -49.78 16.70 -1.80
C PRO A 288 -48.80 17.84 -1.56
N ILE A 289 -47.54 17.50 -1.33
CA ILE A 289 -46.44 18.45 -1.18
C ILE A 289 -45.41 18.18 -2.29
N ASP A 290 -45.24 19.21 -3.13
CA ASP A 290 -44.16 19.16 -4.11
C ASP A 290 -42.81 19.43 -3.43
N TYR A 291 -41.85 18.58 -3.71
CA TYR A 291 -40.50 18.73 -3.16
C TYR A 291 -39.43 18.69 -4.25
N LYS A 292 -38.36 19.41 -4.00
CA LYS A 292 -37.07 19.29 -4.70
C LYS A 292 -35.98 19.22 -3.65
N ALA A 293 -35.26 18.11 -3.62
CA ALA A 293 -34.17 17.89 -2.70
C ALA A 293 -32.85 17.75 -3.46
N VAL A 294 -31.79 18.34 -2.92
CA VAL A 294 -30.42 18.20 -3.42
C VAL A 294 -29.56 17.68 -2.27
N MET A 295 -29.03 16.49 -2.46
CA MET A 295 -28.11 15.87 -1.50
C MET A 295 -26.70 15.88 -2.07
N ASN A 296 -25.78 16.35 -1.25
CA ASN A 296 -24.35 16.26 -1.52
C ASN A 296 -23.69 15.43 -0.42
N ASP A 297 -22.69 14.65 -0.78
CA ASP A 297 -21.96 13.80 0.13
C ASP A 297 -20.47 13.84 -0.22
N LEU A 298 -19.64 14.15 0.74
CA LEU A 298 -18.20 14.14 0.63
C LEU A 298 -17.66 12.91 1.34
N ALA A 299 -17.05 11.98 0.59
CA ALA A 299 -16.49 10.76 1.14
C ALA A 299 -14.95 10.77 1.13
N LEU A 300 -14.36 10.49 2.27
CA LEU A 300 -12.95 10.11 2.39
C LEU A 300 -12.89 8.59 2.41
N LYS A 301 -12.23 8.00 1.39
CA LYS A 301 -12.06 6.56 1.23
C LYS A 301 -10.59 6.19 1.41
N ALA A 302 -10.30 5.08 2.07
CA ALA A 302 -8.97 4.50 2.15
C ALA A 302 -9.05 2.98 2.07
N GLY A 303 -8.14 2.37 1.33
CA GLY A 303 -8.19 0.94 1.08
C GLY A 303 -6.97 0.38 0.39
N PHE A 304 -7.16 -0.82 -0.12
CA PHE A 304 -6.16 -1.54 -0.90
C PHE A 304 -6.81 -2.09 -2.17
N GLY A 305 -6.00 -2.17 -3.22
CA GLY A 305 -6.41 -2.77 -4.47
C GLY A 305 -5.31 -3.62 -5.07
N TYR A 306 -5.72 -4.34 -6.09
CA TYR A 306 -4.84 -5.19 -6.88
C TYR A 306 -5.11 -4.98 -8.38
N GLN A 307 -4.06 -4.74 -9.16
CA GLN A 307 -4.10 -4.53 -10.61
C GLN A 307 -3.26 -5.60 -11.32
N PHE A 308 -3.85 -6.24 -12.33
CA PHE A 308 -3.20 -7.27 -13.14
C PHE A 308 -2.34 -6.63 -14.24
N GLU A 309 -1.14 -6.17 -13.91
CA GLU A 309 -0.28 -5.32 -14.76
C GLU A 309 0.23 -6.01 -16.04
N LYS A 310 0.26 -7.35 -16.09
CA LYS A 310 0.79 -8.12 -17.25
C LYS A 310 -0.12 -8.12 -18.48
N LEU A 311 -1.35 -7.66 -18.36
CA LEU A 311 -2.32 -7.65 -19.43
C LEU A 311 -2.34 -6.29 -20.15
N ARG A 312 -2.65 -6.28 -21.44
CA ARG A 312 -2.82 -5.04 -22.21
C ARG A 312 -3.98 -4.18 -21.70
N VAL A 313 -5.07 -4.81 -21.30
CA VAL A 313 -6.14 -4.23 -20.51
C VAL A 313 -5.97 -4.82 -19.12
N GLN A 314 -5.75 -4.01 -18.12
CA GLN A 314 -5.36 -4.41 -16.80
C GLN A 314 -6.57 -4.41 -15.86
N PRO A 315 -7.19 -5.57 -15.59
CA PRO A 315 -8.25 -5.66 -14.58
C PRO A 315 -7.74 -5.23 -13.23
N ARG A 316 -8.62 -4.60 -12.44
CA ARG A 316 -8.30 -4.16 -11.08
C ARG A 316 -9.47 -4.44 -10.15
N VAL A 317 -9.18 -4.70 -8.90
CA VAL A 317 -10.16 -4.86 -7.82
C VAL A 317 -9.67 -4.09 -6.61
N HIS A 318 -10.61 -3.55 -5.84
CA HIS A 318 -10.26 -2.77 -4.66
C HIS A 318 -11.32 -2.90 -3.56
N VAL A 319 -10.91 -2.68 -2.32
CA VAL A 319 -11.77 -2.75 -1.14
C VAL A 319 -11.21 -1.82 -0.07
N GLY A 320 -12.10 -1.20 0.69
CA GLY A 320 -11.67 -0.31 1.74
C GLY A 320 -12.80 0.19 2.62
N TYR A 321 -12.47 1.20 3.38
CA TYR A 321 -13.34 1.87 4.31
C TYR A 321 -13.55 3.32 3.91
N ALA A 322 -14.76 3.85 4.15
CA ALA A 322 -15.12 5.19 3.82
C ALA A 322 -15.81 5.90 4.99
N MET A 323 -15.51 7.17 5.14
CA MET A 323 -16.19 8.12 6.01
C MET A 323 -16.85 9.18 5.13
N ASN A 324 -18.12 9.42 5.34
CA ASN A 324 -18.93 10.30 4.51
C ASN A 324 -19.53 11.41 5.35
N LEU A 325 -19.46 12.62 4.85
CA LEU A 325 -20.17 13.78 5.36
C LEU A 325 -21.23 14.18 4.35
N ASP A 326 -22.49 14.05 4.72
CA ASP A 326 -23.61 14.47 3.88
C ASP A 326 -24.18 15.81 4.34
N TRP A 327 -24.72 16.55 3.39
CA TRP A 327 -25.55 17.73 3.62
C TRP A 327 -26.63 17.79 2.57
N GLU A 328 -27.81 18.15 3.04
CA GLU A 328 -29.04 18.17 2.23
C GLU A 328 -29.67 19.56 2.26
N SER A 329 -30.11 20.02 1.10
CA SER A 329 -30.92 21.23 0.94
C SER A 329 -32.14 20.91 0.11
N GLY A 330 -33.24 21.57 0.36
CA GLY A 330 -34.49 21.30 -0.36
C GLY A 330 -35.43 22.48 -0.42
N GLU A 331 -36.40 22.33 -1.31
CA GLU A 331 -37.58 23.24 -1.45
C GLU A 331 -38.83 22.38 -1.29
N TYR A 332 -39.73 22.81 -0.42
CA TYR A 332 -41.05 22.22 -0.22
C TYR A 332 -42.12 23.28 -0.53
N ASN A 333 -43.04 23.01 -1.47
CA ASN A 333 -44.03 23.97 -1.96
C ASN A 333 -43.40 25.34 -2.28
N SER A 334 -42.22 25.37 -2.94
CA SER A 334 -41.48 26.58 -3.29
C SER A 334 -40.84 27.35 -2.12
N GLU A 335 -40.93 26.85 -0.90
CA GLU A 335 -40.23 27.42 0.25
C GLU A 335 -38.89 26.67 0.47
N LYS A 336 -37.79 27.44 0.54
CA LYS A 336 -36.46 26.85 0.81
C LYS A 336 -36.39 26.40 2.27
N MET A 337 -36.04 25.12 2.45
CA MET A 337 -35.76 24.58 3.77
C MET A 337 -34.31 24.08 3.79
N ASP A 338 -33.56 24.51 4.80
CA ASP A 338 -32.27 23.91 5.13
C ASP A 338 -32.58 22.65 5.96
N ILE A 339 -32.52 21.48 5.32
CA ILE A 339 -33.05 20.23 5.89
C ILE A 339 -32.08 19.63 6.92
N GLY A 340 -30.96 20.25 7.18
CA GLY A 340 -30.33 19.74 8.31
C GLY A 340 -28.86 19.75 8.49
N ALA A 341 -28.51 19.36 9.71
CA ALA A 341 -27.15 19.15 10.14
C ALA A 341 -26.45 18.07 9.30
N SER A 342 -25.26 18.39 8.85
CA SER A 342 -24.36 17.41 8.23
C SER A 342 -24.21 16.18 9.15
N ARG A 343 -24.44 14.99 8.61
CA ARG A 343 -24.32 13.72 9.33
C ARG A 343 -23.10 12.97 8.86
N LEU A 344 -22.40 12.38 9.82
CA LEU A 344 -21.24 11.53 9.53
C LEU A 344 -21.69 10.08 9.39
N TYR A 345 -21.51 9.53 8.20
CA TYR A 345 -21.71 8.13 7.91
C TYR A 345 -20.36 7.43 7.75
N HIS A 346 -20.32 6.14 8.06
CA HIS A 346 -19.16 5.33 7.86
C HIS A 346 -19.53 3.95 7.33
N GLY A 347 -18.63 3.36 6.56
CA GLY A 347 -18.92 2.08 5.95
C GLY A 347 -17.76 1.54 5.13
N TYR A 348 -18.08 0.59 4.27
CA TYR A 348 -17.11 -0.08 3.42
C TYR A 348 -17.47 0.12 1.94
N TYR A 349 -16.46 0.03 1.11
CA TYR A 349 -16.62 -0.03 -0.34
C TYR A 349 -15.84 -1.20 -0.91
N ALA A 350 -16.29 -1.67 -2.06
CA ALA A 350 -15.59 -2.66 -2.88
C ALA A 350 -15.86 -2.33 -4.35
N GLY A 351 -14.87 -2.54 -5.19
CA GLY A 351 -15.00 -2.25 -6.60
C GLY A 351 -14.15 -3.14 -7.50
N ALA A 352 -14.45 -3.04 -8.78
CA ALA A 352 -13.71 -3.67 -9.84
C ALA A 352 -13.69 -2.76 -11.07
N GLY A 353 -12.60 -2.79 -11.80
CA GLY A 353 -12.42 -1.95 -12.95
C GLY A 353 -11.39 -2.47 -13.91
N VAL A 354 -11.04 -1.64 -14.87
CA VAL A 354 -9.96 -1.89 -15.81
C VAL A 354 -9.14 -0.62 -15.99
N ALA A 355 -7.82 -0.78 -16.08
CA ALA A 355 -6.91 0.28 -16.49
C ALA A 355 -6.34 -0.05 -17.87
N TYR A 356 -6.28 0.94 -18.75
CA TYR A 356 -5.64 0.85 -20.05
C TYR A 356 -4.42 1.76 -20.05
N PRO A 357 -3.20 1.19 -19.97
CA PRO A 357 -1.98 1.98 -19.89
C PRO A 357 -1.72 2.73 -21.21
N LEU A 358 -1.29 3.98 -21.07
CA LEU A 358 -0.88 4.86 -22.16
C LEU A 358 0.63 5.15 -22.03
N LYS A 359 1.21 5.91 -22.97
CA LYS A 359 2.61 6.34 -22.88
C LYS A 359 2.90 7.17 -21.62
N LYS A 360 1.90 7.91 -21.13
CA LYS A 360 1.97 8.65 -19.87
C LYS A 360 0.65 8.39 -19.15
N GLY A 361 0.68 7.66 -18.02
CA GLY A 361 -0.50 7.33 -17.23
C GLY A 361 -1.39 6.23 -17.81
N ALA A 362 -2.64 6.16 -17.35
CA ALA A 362 -3.63 5.18 -17.80
C ALA A 362 -5.05 5.75 -17.81
N ILE A 363 -5.89 5.25 -18.73
CA ILE A 363 -7.34 5.45 -18.66
C ILE A 363 -7.90 4.39 -17.72
N VAL A 364 -8.73 4.79 -16.77
CA VAL A 364 -9.35 3.91 -15.76
C VAL A 364 -10.86 3.94 -15.92
N LEU A 365 -11.47 2.77 -16.07
CA LEU A 365 -12.91 2.56 -15.93
C LEU A 365 -13.14 1.78 -14.66
N ASP A 366 -13.97 2.29 -13.76
CA ASP A 366 -14.16 1.72 -12.44
C ASP A 366 -15.64 1.62 -12.05
N PHE A 367 -15.99 0.51 -11.42
CA PHE A 367 -17.27 0.25 -10.81
C PHE A 367 -17.07 0.06 -9.31
N THR A 368 -17.73 0.87 -8.48
CA THR A 368 -17.60 0.79 -7.03
C THR A 368 -18.98 0.65 -6.38
N PHE A 369 -19.12 -0.37 -5.54
CA PHE A 369 -20.21 -0.48 -4.56
C PHE A 369 -19.75 0.10 -3.23
N HIS A 370 -20.54 1.00 -2.66
CA HIS A 370 -20.28 1.60 -1.35
C HIS A 370 -21.51 1.49 -0.47
N ARG A 371 -21.34 1.01 0.75
CA ARG A 371 -22.39 0.94 1.77
C ARG A 371 -21.92 1.60 3.04
N SER A 372 -22.68 2.60 3.49
CA SER A 372 -22.42 3.33 4.72
C SER A 372 -23.65 3.38 5.61
N SER A 373 -23.47 3.61 6.89
CA SER A 373 -24.57 3.74 7.85
C SER A 373 -24.23 4.75 8.94
N HIS A 374 -25.27 5.39 9.42
CA HIS A 374 -25.27 6.24 10.60
C HIS A 374 -26.24 5.69 11.65
N SER A 375 -25.91 5.80 12.92
CA SER A 375 -26.79 5.36 14.01
C SER A 375 -27.03 6.52 14.96
N ASP A 376 -28.29 6.99 15.01
CA ASP A 376 -28.73 7.97 16.00
C ASP A 376 -29.24 7.27 17.25
N HIS A 377 -28.83 7.77 18.42
CA HIS A 377 -29.39 7.41 19.70
C HIS A 377 -30.48 8.44 20.05
N VAL A 378 -31.68 8.24 19.57
CA VAL A 378 -32.83 9.02 20.02
C VAL A 378 -33.57 8.19 21.07
N THR A 379 -33.49 8.63 22.33
CA THR A 379 -34.25 8.12 23.49
C THR A 379 -34.76 6.68 23.35
N SER A 380 -34.03 5.69 23.86
CA SER A 380 -34.40 4.26 23.96
C SER A 380 -34.59 3.44 22.67
N THR A 381 -34.70 4.04 21.51
CA THR A 381 -34.80 3.37 20.21
C THR A 381 -33.60 3.71 19.32
N ARG A 382 -32.88 2.68 18.86
CA ARG A 382 -31.79 2.86 17.90
C ARG A 382 -32.38 2.96 16.50
N PHE A 383 -32.24 4.14 15.90
CA PHE A 383 -32.57 4.38 14.51
C PHE A 383 -31.30 4.26 13.67
N ARG A 384 -31.34 3.53 12.58
CA ARG A 384 -30.20 3.35 11.69
C ARG A 384 -30.59 3.77 10.27
N THR A 385 -29.84 4.69 9.72
CA THR A 385 -29.89 5.04 8.29
C THR A 385 -28.80 4.28 7.55
N VAL A 386 -29.15 3.70 6.42
CA VAL A 386 -28.22 2.99 5.54
C VAL A 386 -28.28 3.62 4.17
N MET A 387 -27.10 3.85 3.60
CA MET A 387 -26.91 4.34 2.24
C MET A 387 -26.17 3.30 1.41
N GLN A 388 -26.63 3.06 0.18
CA GLN A 388 -25.96 2.21 -0.80
C GLN A 388 -25.72 3.00 -2.08
N ARG A 389 -24.54 2.88 -2.63
CA ARG A 389 -24.12 3.60 -3.85
C ARG A 389 -23.45 2.64 -4.80
N PHE A 390 -23.84 2.74 -6.06
CA PHE A 390 -23.21 2.10 -7.19
C PHE A 390 -22.66 3.19 -8.09
N SER A 391 -21.35 3.29 -8.19
CA SER A 391 -20.67 4.32 -9.00
C SER A 391 -20.04 3.68 -10.23
N TYR A 392 -20.23 4.31 -11.39
CA TYR A 392 -19.63 3.95 -12.67
C TYR A 392 -18.79 5.12 -13.11
N THR A 393 -17.48 5.02 -13.03
CA THR A 393 -16.60 6.16 -13.25
C THR A 393 -15.58 5.87 -14.36
N LEU A 394 -15.28 6.90 -15.11
CA LEU A 394 -14.20 6.95 -16.09
C LEU A 394 -13.22 8.03 -15.66
N GLY A 395 -11.92 7.79 -15.81
CA GLY A 395 -10.94 8.77 -15.43
C GLY A 395 -9.56 8.50 -15.96
N TYR A 396 -8.62 9.24 -15.39
CA TYR A 396 -7.23 9.22 -15.78
C TYR A 396 -6.32 9.10 -14.54
N GLN A 397 -5.36 8.22 -14.65
CA GLN A 397 -4.30 7.98 -13.68
C GLN A 397 -3.00 8.57 -14.28
N PHE A 398 -2.39 9.53 -13.55
CA PHE A 398 -1.18 10.27 -13.95
C PHE A 398 0.10 9.56 -13.51
#